data_c65b82fe880ff55c8b1446e27db00c56
#
_entry.id   c65b82fe880ff55c8b1446e27db00c56
#
_cell.length_a   1.000
_cell.length_b   1.000
_cell.length_c   1.000
_cell.angle_alpha   90.00
_cell.angle_beta   90.00
_cell.angle_gamma   90.00
#
_symmetry.space_group_name_H-M   'P 1'
#
loop_
_entity.id
_entity.type
_entity.pdbx_description
1 polymer ?
#
loop_
_entity_poly.entity_id
_entity_poly.type
_entity_poly.pdbx_seq_one_letter_code
_entity_poly.pdbx_strand_id
1 'polypeptide(L)'
;MKRMSRSAGLIKTEVSATTETLESTPQVLTAVPVSNRPAHVDISIYVDSVSDEYSRGLQMLANVGPCVTVFGSARTKPGDPTYTDAMAVGRGLAMAGFAVATGGGGGIMEAANRGAALGGGGSIGMPIALPFEESGNEFLELSVTFDHFPARKTCLILACDAVVLFAGGFGTLDELFEVLTLIQTGKMAPVPIILVGSWYWTGLLQWLATDVLDAHCISPHDLDLVTVVDTADAAIEAVLATVARRP
;
A
#
# COMPACT_ATOMS: atom_id res chain seq x y z
N MET A 1 2.02 43.33 -25.69
CA MET A 1 1.71 42.04 -25.07
C MET A 1 2.71 41.81 -23.93
N LYS A 2 2.29 42.04 -22.68
CA LYS A 2 3.14 41.94 -21.47
C LYS A 2 3.02 40.53 -20.90
N ARG A 3 4.15 39.81 -20.80
CA ARG A 3 4.30 38.57 -20.06
C ARG A 3 4.24 38.90 -18.56
N MET A 4 3.28 38.35 -17.84
CA MET A 4 3.27 38.35 -16.38
C MET A 4 4.04 37.12 -15.89
N SER A 5 5.22 37.37 -15.31
CA SER A 5 5.97 36.38 -14.55
C SER A 5 5.34 36.26 -13.16
N ARG A 6 4.92 35.08 -12.78
CA ARG A 6 4.59 34.76 -11.39
C ARG A 6 5.85 34.21 -10.73
N SER A 7 6.42 34.99 -9.83
CA SER A 7 7.50 34.58 -8.94
C SER A 7 6.95 33.63 -7.87
N ALA A 8 7.45 32.39 -7.87
CA ALA A 8 7.29 31.48 -6.73
C ALA A 8 8.22 32.00 -5.61
N GLY A 9 7.65 32.30 -4.45
CA GLY A 9 8.40 32.68 -3.26
C GLY A 9 9.17 31.49 -2.70
N LEU A 10 10.48 31.46 -2.92
CA LEU A 10 11.40 30.59 -2.19
C LEU A 10 11.46 31.07 -0.74
N ILE A 11 11.17 30.18 0.19
CA ILE A 11 11.52 30.35 1.60
C ILE A 11 13.04 30.20 1.69
N LYS A 12 13.75 31.32 1.73
CA LYS A 12 15.18 31.34 2.05
C LYS A 12 15.32 31.23 3.57
N THR A 13 15.74 30.04 4.01
CA THR A 13 16.31 29.88 5.35
C THR A 13 17.77 30.27 5.26
N GLU A 14 18.13 31.45 5.74
CA GLU A 14 19.54 31.85 5.91
C GLU A 14 20.13 31.02 7.06
N VAL A 15 21.00 30.08 6.70
CA VAL A 15 21.87 29.39 7.67
C VAL A 15 23.13 30.26 7.77
N SER A 16 23.23 31.02 8.87
CA SER A 16 24.45 31.72 9.24
C SER A 16 25.51 30.69 9.61
N ALA A 17 26.54 30.53 8.77
CA ALA A 17 27.70 29.72 9.08
C ALA A 17 28.65 30.50 10.01
N THR A 18 28.53 30.27 11.31
CA THR A 18 29.59 30.54 12.27
C THR A 18 30.52 29.35 12.32
N THR A 19 31.75 29.55 11.83
CA THR A 19 32.83 28.56 11.91
C THR A 19 33.36 28.56 13.35
N GLU A 20 32.75 27.79 14.23
CA GLU A 20 33.37 27.42 15.51
C GLU A 20 34.17 26.12 15.31
N THR A 21 35.47 26.18 15.54
CA THR A 21 36.38 25.05 15.63
C THR A 21 35.96 24.17 16.81
N LEU A 22 35.26 23.07 16.50
CA LEU A 22 34.92 22.05 17.49
C LEU A 22 36.12 21.18 17.80
N GLU A 23 36.87 21.53 18.85
CA GLU A 23 37.63 20.55 19.62
C GLU A 23 36.63 19.69 20.40
N SER A 24 36.11 18.63 19.77
CA SER A 24 35.19 17.72 20.43
C SER A 24 35.98 16.59 21.10
N THR A 25 36.14 16.68 22.41
CA THR A 25 36.24 15.49 23.25
C THR A 25 35.03 14.60 22.95
N PRO A 26 35.19 13.28 22.69
CA PRO A 26 34.03 12.42 22.44
C PRO A 26 33.12 12.44 23.69
N GLN A 27 32.04 13.18 23.64
CA GLN A 27 30.98 13.04 24.63
C GLN A 27 30.43 11.63 24.48
N VAL A 28 30.62 10.79 25.49
CA VAL A 28 29.85 9.57 25.64
C VAL A 28 28.38 9.97 25.57
N LEU A 29 27.71 9.57 24.50
CA LEU A 29 26.27 9.76 24.38
C LEU A 29 25.62 9.10 25.59
N THR A 30 25.36 9.87 26.63
CA THR A 30 24.51 9.42 27.72
C THR A 30 23.19 9.07 27.08
N ALA A 31 22.84 7.78 27.14
CA ALA A 31 21.62 7.26 26.55
C ALA A 31 20.44 8.08 27.07
N VAL A 32 19.84 8.93 26.21
CA VAL A 32 18.57 9.56 26.51
C VAL A 32 17.60 8.44 26.84
N PRO A 33 16.93 8.46 28.00
CA PRO A 33 15.94 7.44 28.30
C PRO A 33 14.87 7.53 27.22
N VAL A 34 14.86 6.55 26.32
CA VAL A 34 13.82 6.43 25.31
C VAL A 34 12.61 5.89 26.05
N SER A 35 11.75 6.79 26.53
CA SER A 35 10.52 6.47 27.27
C SER A 35 9.52 5.61 26.48
N ASN A 36 9.79 5.36 25.20
CA ASN A 36 8.97 4.56 24.29
C ASN A 36 9.62 3.23 23.89
N ARG A 37 10.72 2.80 24.51
CA ARG A 37 11.07 1.38 24.41
C ARG A 37 10.05 0.63 25.26
N PRO A 38 9.26 -0.29 24.68
CA PRO A 38 8.45 -1.18 25.51
C PRO A 38 9.41 -1.82 26.50
N ALA A 39 9.14 -1.66 27.80
CA ALA A 39 9.93 -2.24 28.84
C ALA A 39 9.98 -3.76 28.58
N HIS A 40 11.16 -4.28 28.22
CA HIS A 40 11.44 -5.67 27.99
C HIS A 40 10.40 -6.40 27.11
N VAL A 41 10.38 -6.11 25.79
CA VAL A 41 9.84 -7.08 24.85
C VAL A 41 10.75 -8.30 24.94
N ASP A 42 10.22 -9.39 25.47
CA ASP A 42 10.88 -10.68 25.34
C ASP A 42 10.98 -10.99 23.84
N ILE A 43 12.19 -10.96 23.30
CA ILE A 43 12.42 -11.10 21.87
C ILE A 43 11.91 -12.46 21.37
N SER A 44 11.99 -13.50 22.20
CA SER A 44 11.50 -14.83 21.82
C SER A 44 9.97 -14.83 21.66
N ILE A 45 9.25 -14.23 22.59
CA ILE A 45 7.77 -14.10 22.52
C ILE A 45 7.36 -13.27 21.32
N TYR A 46 8.07 -12.17 21.05
CA TYR A 46 7.79 -11.34 19.89
C TYR A 46 8.00 -12.10 18.57
N VAL A 47 9.13 -12.79 18.43
CA VAL A 47 9.45 -13.57 17.22
C VAL A 47 8.47 -14.72 17.03
N ASP A 48 8.10 -15.43 18.09
CA ASP A 48 7.13 -16.52 18.05
C ASP A 48 5.76 -16.01 17.63
N SER A 49 5.31 -14.87 18.16
CA SER A 49 4.05 -14.23 17.79
C SER A 49 4.01 -13.82 16.31
N VAL A 50 5.05 -13.16 15.81
CA VAL A 50 5.15 -12.78 14.39
C VAL A 50 5.19 -14.02 13.50
N SER A 51 5.92 -15.07 13.89
CA SER A 51 6.00 -16.32 13.15
C SER A 51 4.66 -17.05 13.07
N ASP A 52 3.89 -17.06 14.16
CA ASP A 52 2.54 -17.61 14.19
C ASP A 52 1.59 -16.84 13.25
N GLU A 53 1.67 -15.53 13.25
CA GLU A 53 0.87 -14.69 12.34
C GLU A 53 1.19 -14.96 10.87
N TYR A 54 2.47 -15.09 10.52
CA TYR A 54 2.87 -15.52 9.17
C TYR A 54 2.26 -16.87 8.82
N SER A 55 2.36 -17.83 9.74
CA SER A 55 1.85 -19.19 9.51
C SER A 55 0.35 -19.19 9.28
N ARG A 56 -0.43 -18.48 10.10
CA ARG A 56 -1.89 -18.36 9.97
C ARG A 56 -2.30 -17.66 8.67
N GLY A 57 -1.64 -16.53 8.36
CA GLY A 57 -1.92 -15.78 7.14
C GLY A 57 -1.62 -16.59 5.88
N LEU A 58 -0.45 -17.21 5.79
CA LEU A 58 -0.06 -18.03 4.63
C LEU A 58 -0.91 -19.30 4.50
N GLN A 59 -1.31 -19.94 5.60
CA GLN A 59 -2.22 -21.08 5.57
C GLN A 59 -3.61 -20.71 5.05
N MET A 60 -4.14 -19.54 5.44
CA MET A 60 -5.39 -19.05 4.89
C MET A 60 -5.29 -18.86 3.38
N LEU A 61 -4.19 -18.26 2.90
CA LEU A 61 -3.97 -17.95 1.50
C LEU A 61 -3.66 -19.18 0.63
N ALA A 62 -3.09 -20.23 1.21
CA ALA A 62 -2.72 -21.46 0.47
C ALA A 62 -3.91 -22.15 -0.21
N ASN A 63 -5.14 -21.89 0.25
CA ASN A 63 -6.36 -22.47 -0.32
C ASN A 63 -7.17 -21.45 -1.14
N VAL A 64 -6.64 -20.23 -1.31
CA VAL A 64 -7.25 -19.19 -2.15
C VAL A 64 -6.72 -19.36 -3.57
N GLY A 65 -7.60 -19.35 -4.54
CA GLY A 65 -7.23 -19.34 -5.98
C GLY A 65 -6.60 -18.00 -6.38
N PRO A 66 -6.66 -17.62 -7.66
CA PRO A 66 -6.15 -16.34 -8.13
C PRO A 66 -6.71 -15.19 -7.28
N CYS A 67 -5.85 -14.26 -6.86
CA CYS A 67 -6.19 -13.24 -5.89
C CYS A 67 -5.67 -11.86 -6.30
N VAL A 68 -6.49 -10.83 -6.15
CA VAL A 68 -6.10 -9.43 -6.35
C VAL A 68 -6.18 -8.69 -5.03
N THR A 69 -5.11 -8.01 -4.65
CA THR A 69 -5.11 -7.18 -3.45
C THR A 69 -5.51 -5.75 -3.79
N VAL A 70 -6.47 -5.20 -3.03
CA VAL A 70 -6.98 -3.83 -3.19
C VAL A 70 -6.63 -2.99 -1.98
N PHE A 71 -5.96 -1.86 -2.24
CA PHE A 71 -5.57 -0.87 -1.24
C PHE A 71 -6.25 0.47 -1.48
N GLY A 72 -6.42 1.27 -0.43
CA GLY A 72 -6.96 2.61 -0.50
C GLY A 72 -7.32 3.17 0.87
N SER A 73 -7.93 4.35 0.87
CA SER A 73 -8.27 5.05 2.11
C SER A 73 -9.34 4.34 2.93
N ALA A 74 -9.07 4.10 4.21
CA ALA A 74 -10.07 3.66 5.18
C ALA A 74 -11.15 4.74 5.50
N ARG A 75 -10.95 5.97 5.05
CA ARG A 75 -11.82 7.12 5.36
C ARG A 75 -12.84 7.45 4.27
N THR A 76 -12.76 6.78 3.12
CA THR A 76 -13.72 6.93 2.02
C THR A 76 -15.09 6.43 2.48
N LYS A 77 -16.15 7.19 2.21
CA LYS A 77 -17.49 6.87 2.73
C LYS A 77 -18.37 6.25 1.65
N PRO A 78 -19.35 5.42 2.02
CA PRO A 78 -20.43 5.03 1.11
C PRO A 78 -21.07 6.27 0.48
N GLY A 79 -21.28 6.23 -0.86
CA GLY A 79 -21.78 7.37 -1.64
C GLY A 79 -20.67 8.24 -2.26
N ASP A 80 -19.43 8.08 -1.87
CA ASP A 80 -18.29 8.65 -2.59
C ASP A 80 -18.11 7.95 -3.95
N PRO A 81 -17.85 8.66 -5.05
CA PRO A 81 -17.57 8.04 -6.34
C PRO A 81 -16.44 6.98 -6.25
N THR A 82 -15.37 7.28 -5.52
CA THR A 82 -14.24 6.35 -5.35
C THR A 82 -14.63 5.07 -4.60
N TYR A 83 -15.57 5.16 -3.63
CA TYR A 83 -16.15 3.98 -2.97
C TYR A 83 -16.93 3.12 -3.96
N THR A 84 -17.73 3.76 -4.81
CA THR A 84 -18.52 3.09 -5.84
C THR A 84 -17.63 2.37 -6.85
N ASP A 85 -16.55 3.03 -7.29
CA ASP A 85 -15.57 2.45 -8.20
C ASP A 85 -14.83 1.26 -7.57
N ALA A 86 -14.42 1.36 -6.29
CA ALA A 86 -13.77 0.26 -5.59
C ALA A 86 -14.71 -0.95 -5.43
N MET A 87 -16.00 -0.71 -5.16
CA MET A 87 -17.01 -1.76 -5.12
C MET A 87 -17.21 -2.40 -6.49
N ALA A 88 -17.22 -1.60 -7.57
CA ALA A 88 -17.34 -2.11 -8.94
C ALA A 88 -16.11 -2.94 -9.33
N VAL A 89 -14.89 -2.50 -8.98
CA VAL A 89 -13.65 -3.27 -9.18
C VAL A 89 -13.72 -4.60 -8.44
N GLY A 90 -14.06 -4.61 -7.15
CA GLY A 90 -14.17 -5.83 -6.36
C GLY A 90 -15.16 -6.82 -6.97
N ARG A 91 -16.33 -6.32 -7.42
CA ARG A 91 -17.35 -7.15 -8.07
C ARG A 91 -16.87 -7.71 -9.41
N GLY A 92 -16.27 -6.87 -10.26
CA GLY A 92 -15.79 -7.31 -11.57
C GLY A 92 -14.69 -8.33 -11.49
N LEU A 93 -13.74 -8.17 -10.57
CA LEU A 93 -12.67 -9.14 -10.31
C LEU A 93 -13.24 -10.47 -9.81
N ALA A 94 -14.19 -10.44 -8.88
CA ALA A 94 -14.86 -11.63 -8.39
C ALA A 94 -15.61 -12.39 -9.50
N MET A 95 -16.36 -11.66 -10.36
CA MET A 95 -17.03 -12.24 -11.52
C MET A 95 -16.05 -12.83 -12.55
N ALA A 96 -14.81 -12.34 -12.58
CA ALA A 96 -13.73 -12.87 -13.41
C ALA A 96 -12.97 -14.06 -12.75
N GLY A 97 -13.39 -14.49 -11.57
CA GLY A 97 -12.84 -15.65 -10.88
C GLY A 97 -11.70 -15.38 -9.93
N PHE A 98 -11.44 -14.10 -9.58
CA PHE A 98 -10.44 -13.74 -8.58
C PHE A 98 -11.07 -13.61 -7.18
N ALA A 99 -10.33 -14.03 -6.18
CA ALA A 99 -10.57 -13.56 -4.83
C ALA A 99 -10.07 -12.10 -4.68
N VAL A 100 -10.68 -11.34 -3.80
CA VAL A 100 -10.29 -9.97 -3.50
C VAL A 100 -9.80 -9.89 -2.06
N ALA A 101 -8.52 -9.59 -1.89
CA ALA A 101 -7.90 -9.39 -0.59
C ALA A 101 -7.78 -7.89 -0.27
N THR A 102 -8.01 -7.53 0.98
CA THR A 102 -7.83 -6.18 1.49
C THR A 102 -7.25 -6.20 2.90
N GLY A 103 -6.92 -5.02 3.42
CA GLY A 103 -6.62 -4.90 4.85
C GLY A 103 -7.82 -5.12 5.79
N GLY A 104 -9.00 -5.42 5.27
CA GLY A 104 -10.18 -5.82 6.05
C GLY A 104 -10.90 -4.68 6.78
N GLY A 105 -10.43 -3.45 6.73
CA GLY A 105 -11.05 -2.29 7.39
C GLY A 105 -12.19 -1.67 6.59
N GLY A 106 -12.58 -0.44 6.98
CA GLY A 106 -13.60 0.34 6.29
C GLY A 106 -13.12 1.02 5.00
N GLY A 107 -13.95 1.83 4.43
CA GLY A 107 -13.64 2.67 3.26
C GLY A 107 -13.45 1.86 1.99
N ILE A 108 -12.33 2.08 1.29
CA ILE A 108 -12.02 1.38 0.04
C ILE A 108 -11.91 -0.14 0.25
N MET A 109 -11.37 -0.58 1.39
CA MET A 109 -11.26 -2.00 1.72
C MET A 109 -12.65 -2.64 1.84
N GLU A 110 -13.56 -2.01 2.59
CA GLU A 110 -14.95 -2.42 2.70
C GLU A 110 -15.65 -2.44 1.34
N ALA A 111 -15.49 -1.38 0.55
CA ALA A 111 -16.09 -1.29 -0.78
C ALA A 111 -15.67 -2.45 -1.68
N ALA A 112 -14.36 -2.75 -1.74
CA ALA A 112 -13.82 -3.84 -2.54
C ALA A 112 -14.31 -5.21 -2.04
N ASN A 113 -14.30 -5.45 -0.73
CA ASN A 113 -14.81 -6.68 -0.13
C ASN A 113 -16.32 -6.86 -0.38
N ARG A 114 -17.11 -5.78 -0.22
CA ARG A 114 -18.54 -5.79 -0.54
C ARG A 114 -18.78 -6.12 -2.01
N GLY A 115 -17.99 -5.52 -2.90
CA GLY A 115 -18.04 -5.80 -4.32
C GLY A 115 -17.75 -7.28 -4.62
N ALA A 116 -16.71 -7.86 -4.02
CA ALA A 116 -16.34 -9.25 -4.17
C ALA A 116 -17.47 -10.18 -3.73
N ALA A 117 -18.04 -9.95 -2.56
CA ALA A 117 -19.19 -10.71 -2.06
C ALA A 117 -20.40 -10.63 -3.00
N LEU A 118 -20.72 -9.45 -3.53
CA LEU A 118 -21.78 -9.25 -4.51
C LEU A 118 -21.49 -9.93 -5.86
N GLY A 119 -20.22 -10.08 -6.21
CA GLY A 119 -19.77 -10.80 -7.40
C GLY A 119 -19.73 -12.32 -7.27
N GLY A 120 -19.95 -12.84 -6.07
CA GLY A 120 -19.90 -14.27 -5.77
C GLY A 120 -18.49 -14.87 -5.73
N GLY A 121 -17.46 -14.03 -5.52
CA GLY A 121 -16.06 -14.43 -5.35
C GLY A 121 -15.59 -14.33 -3.92
N GLY A 122 -14.40 -14.89 -3.61
CA GLY A 122 -13.80 -14.85 -2.28
C GLY A 122 -13.53 -13.43 -1.82
N SER A 123 -13.98 -13.08 -0.64
CA SER A 123 -13.75 -11.79 0.03
C SER A 123 -12.87 -11.99 1.24
N ILE A 124 -11.63 -11.48 1.17
CA ILE A 124 -10.57 -11.78 2.15
C ILE A 124 -10.16 -10.50 2.87
N GLY A 125 -10.04 -10.59 4.19
CA GLY A 125 -9.55 -9.50 5.01
C GLY A 125 -8.36 -9.89 5.87
N MET A 126 -7.44 -8.94 6.00
CA MET A 126 -6.30 -9.02 6.91
C MET A 126 -6.30 -7.82 7.87
N PRO A 127 -7.24 -7.77 8.83
CA PRO A 127 -7.30 -6.67 9.79
C PRO A 127 -6.02 -6.60 10.63
N ILE A 128 -5.68 -5.39 11.06
CA ILE A 128 -4.65 -5.15 12.09
C ILE A 128 -5.37 -4.78 13.38
N ALA A 129 -4.98 -5.38 14.48
CA ALA A 129 -5.52 -5.03 15.77
C ALA A 129 -5.01 -3.65 16.19
N LEU A 130 -5.91 -2.67 16.20
CA LEU A 130 -5.63 -1.31 16.66
C LEU A 130 -6.48 -0.99 17.88
N PRO A 131 -5.97 -0.20 18.85
CA PRO A 131 -6.63 0.03 20.14
C PRO A 131 -8.05 0.61 20.07
N PHE A 132 -8.46 1.15 18.91
CA PHE A 132 -9.70 1.90 18.73
C PHE A 132 -10.46 1.53 17.46
N GLU A 133 -10.09 0.45 16.77
CA GLU A 133 -10.76 0.00 15.55
C GLU A 133 -11.43 -1.36 15.76
N GLU A 134 -12.65 -1.52 15.24
CA GLU A 134 -13.33 -2.81 15.20
C GLU A 134 -12.62 -3.76 14.23
N SER A 135 -12.63 -5.05 14.55
CA SER A 135 -11.94 -6.08 13.79
C SER A 135 -12.72 -6.45 12.52
N GLY A 136 -12.37 -5.80 11.39
CA GLY A 136 -12.84 -6.19 10.07
C GLY A 136 -14.20 -5.64 9.68
N ASN A 137 -14.43 -5.54 8.35
CA ASN A 137 -15.73 -5.17 7.80
C ASN A 137 -16.65 -6.40 7.67
N GLU A 138 -17.97 -6.17 7.55
CA GLU A 138 -18.98 -7.22 7.55
C GLU A 138 -19.02 -8.10 6.28
N PHE A 139 -18.26 -7.76 5.24
CA PHE A 139 -18.27 -8.45 3.95
C PHE A 139 -17.16 -9.50 3.80
N LEU A 140 -16.41 -9.77 4.86
CA LEU A 140 -15.31 -10.74 4.84
C LEU A 140 -15.83 -12.17 4.92
N GLU A 141 -15.45 -13.00 3.97
CA GLU A 141 -15.67 -14.45 4.00
C GLU A 141 -14.54 -15.17 4.76
N LEU A 142 -13.31 -14.74 4.51
CA LEU A 142 -12.12 -15.25 5.18
C LEU A 142 -11.36 -14.09 5.82
N SER A 143 -10.90 -14.27 7.05
CA SER A 143 -10.06 -13.27 7.70
C SER A 143 -9.08 -13.84 8.70
N VAL A 144 -7.91 -13.20 8.79
CA VAL A 144 -6.92 -13.41 9.86
C VAL A 144 -6.53 -12.04 10.39
N THR A 145 -6.72 -11.82 11.69
CA THR A 145 -6.30 -10.59 12.37
C THR A 145 -4.84 -10.69 12.75
N PHE A 146 -4.10 -9.60 12.55
CA PHE A 146 -2.68 -9.45 12.83
C PHE A 146 -2.47 -8.41 13.94
N ASP A 147 -1.47 -8.62 14.78
CA ASP A 147 -0.96 -7.63 15.74
C ASP A 147 0.28 -6.91 15.19
N HIS A 148 0.96 -7.49 14.18
CA HIS A 148 2.21 -7.00 13.64
C HIS A 148 2.12 -6.66 12.16
N PHE A 149 2.43 -5.40 11.83
CA PHE A 149 2.45 -4.91 10.45
C PHE A 149 3.32 -5.75 9.50
N PRO A 150 4.57 -6.18 9.86
CA PRO A 150 5.42 -6.95 8.93
C PRO A 150 4.76 -8.23 8.43
N ALA A 151 4.17 -9.03 9.32
CA ALA A 151 3.50 -10.27 8.93
C ALA A 151 2.29 -10.00 8.02
N ARG A 152 1.46 -9.03 8.40
CA ARG A 152 0.28 -8.63 7.63
C ARG A 152 0.64 -8.16 6.22
N LYS A 153 1.57 -7.22 6.09
CA LYS A 153 2.01 -6.65 4.80
C LYS A 153 2.52 -7.74 3.86
N THR A 154 3.39 -8.60 4.38
CA THR A 154 3.92 -9.71 3.59
C THR A 154 2.79 -10.62 3.08
N CYS A 155 1.82 -11.00 3.92
CA CYS A 155 0.70 -11.82 3.50
C CYS A 155 -0.17 -11.15 2.42
N LEU A 156 -0.44 -9.84 2.55
CA LEU A 156 -1.20 -9.07 1.55
C LEU A 156 -0.51 -9.03 0.18
N ILE A 157 0.83 -9.04 0.15
CA ILE A 157 1.62 -8.91 -1.08
C ILE A 157 1.96 -10.27 -1.69
N LEU A 158 2.33 -11.27 -0.88
CA LEU A 158 2.75 -12.59 -1.40
C LEU A 158 1.65 -13.35 -2.12
N ALA A 159 0.39 -13.10 -1.78
CA ALA A 159 -0.74 -13.83 -2.32
C ALA A 159 -1.38 -13.18 -3.55
N CYS A 160 -0.87 -12.05 -4.02
CA CYS A 160 -1.56 -11.31 -5.07
C CYS A 160 -1.02 -11.63 -6.47
N ASP A 161 -1.94 -11.82 -7.40
CA ASP A 161 -1.65 -11.88 -8.84
C ASP A 161 -1.65 -10.48 -9.46
N ALA A 162 -2.25 -9.51 -8.80
CA ALA A 162 -2.25 -8.09 -9.15
C ALA A 162 -2.54 -7.23 -7.92
N VAL A 163 -2.18 -5.96 -7.98
CA VAL A 163 -2.46 -4.96 -6.94
C VAL A 163 -3.23 -3.79 -7.56
N VAL A 164 -4.35 -3.41 -6.97
CA VAL A 164 -5.13 -2.24 -7.35
C VAL A 164 -5.14 -1.24 -6.21
N LEU A 165 -4.70 0.00 -6.49
CA LEU A 165 -4.60 1.05 -5.48
C LEU A 165 -5.49 2.24 -5.83
N PHE A 166 -6.38 2.56 -4.94
CA PHE A 166 -7.16 3.81 -4.95
C PHE A 166 -6.47 4.89 -4.13
N ALA A 167 -6.95 6.12 -4.24
CA ALA A 167 -6.48 7.22 -3.40
C ALA A 167 -6.49 6.82 -1.92
N GLY A 168 -5.38 7.11 -1.20
CA GLY A 168 -5.27 6.72 0.19
C GLY A 168 -4.18 7.48 0.97
N GLY A 169 -4.01 7.16 2.23
CA GLY A 169 -3.02 7.78 3.10
C GLY A 169 -1.67 7.05 3.10
N PHE A 170 -0.93 7.27 4.18
CA PHE A 170 0.41 6.68 4.35
C PHE A 170 0.42 5.15 4.23
N GLY A 171 -0.59 4.45 4.77
CA GLY A 171 -0.65 2.99 4.65
C GLY A 171 -0.79 2.52 3.20
N THR A 172 -1.56 3.24 2.37
CA THR A 172 -1.70 2.92 0.94
C THR A 172 -0.41 3.20 0.17
N LEU A 173 0.28 4.31 0.49
CA LEU A 173 1.57 4.65 -0.12
C LEU A 173 2.67 3.68 0.33
N ASP A 174 2.67 3.26 1.59
CA ASP A 174 3.60 2.28 2.14
C ASP A 174 3.50 0.95 1.38
N GLU A 175 2.29 0.45 1.12
CA GLU A 175 2.08 -0.78 0.33
C GLU A 175 2.47 -0.60 -1.14
N LEU A 176 2.20 0.57 -1.74
CA LEU A 176 2.65 0.86 -3.10
C LEU A 176 4.18 0.78 -3.21
N PHE A 177 4.89 1.48 -2.33
CA PHE A 177 6.34 1.53 -2.39
C PHE A 177 7.00 0.21 -1.98
N GLU A 178 6.37 -0.59 -1.11
CA GLU A 178 6.85 -1.93 -0.82
C GLU A 178 6.78 -2.84 -2.05
N VAL A 179 5.63 -2.89 -2.74
CA VAL A 179 5.48 -3.70 -3.96
C VAL A 179 6.46 -3.24 -5.04
N LEU A 180 6.58 -1.93 -5.29
CA LEU A 180 7.54 -1.36 -6.23
C LEU A 180 8.97 -1.77 -5.89
N THR A 181 9.37 -1.66 -4.62
CA THR A 181 10.70 -2.01 -4.16
C THR A 181 10.99 -3.50 -4.33
N LEU A 182 10.03 -4.37 -3.99
CA LEU A 182 10.19 -5.82 -4.11
C LEU A 182 10.34 -6.26 -5.57
N ILE A 183 9.58 -5.65 -6.49
CA ILE A 183 9.68 -5.93 -7.94
C ILE A 183 10.99 -5.37 -8.48
N GLN A 184 11.33 -4.10 -8.21
CA GLN A 184 12.55 -3.45 -8.66
C GLN A 184 13.81 -4.24 -8.23
N THR A 185 13.83 -4.75 -7.02
CA THR A 185 14.97 -5.50 -6.46
C THR A 185 14.96 -6.99 -6.80
N GLY A 186 13.97 -7.47 -7.56
CA GLY A 186 13.83 -8.88 -7.94
C GLY A 186 13.48 -9.82 -6.77
N LYS A 187 12.94 -9.27 -5.68
CA LYS A 187 12.48 -10.05 -4.52
C LYS A 187 11.06 -10.58 -4.70
N MET A 188 10.33 -10.01 -5.64
CA MET A 188 9.00 -10.43 -6.07
C MET A 188 8.95 -10.48 -7.60
N ALA A 189 8.28 -11.49 -8.14
CA ALA A 189 7.98 -11.52 -9.57
C ALA A 189 7.08 -10.33 -9.94
N PRO A 190 7.26 -9.71 -11.12
CA PRO A 190 6.41 -8.60 -11.55
C PRO A 190 4.92 -8.98 -11.55
N VAL A 191 4.12 -8.18 -10.87
CA VAL A 191 2.66 -8.23 -10.89
C VAL A 191 2.12 -6.90 -11.42
N PRO A 192 0.93 -6.86 -12.04
CA PRO A 192 0.28 -5.61 -12.40
C PRO A 192 0.06 -4.73 -11.18
N ILE A 193 0.47 -3.47 -11.24
CA ILE A 193 0.18 -2.44 -10.24
C ILE A 193 -0.70 -1.40 -10.91
N ILE A 194 -1.98 -1.38 -10.55
CA ILE A 194 -2.98 -0.51 -11.16
C ILE A 194 -3.34 0.61 -10.19
N LEU A 195 -3.10 1.84 -10.61
CA LEU A 195 -3.41 3.05 -9.85
C LEU A 195 -4.72 3.66 -10.38
N VAL A 196 -5.76 3.69 -9.57
CA VAL A 196 -7.07 4.21 -9.98
C VAL A 196 -7.23 5.66 -9.55
N GLY A 197 -7.52 6.54 -10.51
CA GLY A 197 -7.73 7.97 -10.31
C GLY A 197 -6.49 8.81 -10.62
N SER A 198 -6.32 9.19 -11.88
CA SER A 198 -5.20 10.04 -12.35
C SER A 198 -5.13 11.36 -11.58
N TRP A 199 -6.29 11.92 -11.17
CA TRP A 199 -6.39 13.15 -10.39
C TRP A 199 -5.58 13.10 -9.07
N TYR A 200 -5.44 11.90 -8.48
CA TYR A 200 -4.69 11.70 -7.24
C TYR A 200 -3.23 11.33 -7.52
N TRP A 201 -2.99 10.40 -8.44
CA TRP A 201 -1.67 9.79 -8.64
C TRP A 201 -0.71 10.62 -9.48
N THR A 202 -1.20 11.51 -10.37
CA THR A 202 -0.35 12.28 -11.29
C THR A 202 0.74 13.08 -10.57
N GLY A 203 0.41 13.72 -9.44
CA GLY A 203 1.40 14.52 -8.70
C GLY A 203 2.56 13.68 -8.15
N LEU A 204 2.27 12.49 -7.61
CA LEU A 204 3.28 11.57 -7.12
C LEU A 204 4.15 11.05 -8.27
N LEU A 205 3.53 10.60 -9.35
CA LEU A 205 4.26 10.07 -10.51
C LEU A 205 5.11 11.14 -11.19
N GLN A 206 4.63 12.37 -11.26
CA GLN A 206 5.41 13.49 -11.77
C GLN A 206 6.65 13.75 -10.90
N TRP A 207 6.51 13.75 -9.58
CA TRP A 207 7.64 13.92 -8.66
C TRP A 207 8.65 12.77 -8.80
N LEU A 208 8.18 11.52 -8.92
CA LEU A 208 9.05 10.36 -9.18
C LEU A 208 9.81 10.50 -10.51
N ALA A 209 9.12 10.96 -11.57
CA ALA A 209 9.68 11.10 -12.93
C ALA A 209 10.63 12.30 -13.08
N THR A 210 10.57 13.27 -12.19
CA THR A 210 11.48 14.44 -12.19
C THR A 210 12.52 14.32 -11.08
N ASP A 211 12.11 14.58 -9.83
CA ASP A 211 13.05 14.75 -8.71
C ASP A 211 13.79 13.45 -8.35
N VAL A 212 13.06 12.33 -8.29
CA VAL A 212 13.64 11.04 -7.86
C VAL A 212 14.49 10.41 -8.98
N LEU A 213 14.03 10.51 -10.21
CA LEU A 213 14.76 10.02 -11.39
C LEU A 213 16.01 10.87 -11.64
N ASP A 214 15.90 12.21 -11.60
CA ASP A 214 17.04 13.13 -11.81
C ASP A 214 18.09 12.99 -10.70
N ALA A 215 17.67 12.64 -9.48
CA ALA A 215 18.56 12.29 -8.38
C ALA A 215 19.21 10.90 -8.53
N HIS A 216 18.92 10.17 -9.59
CA HIS A 216 19.40 8.80 -9.86
C HIS A 216 19.04 7.78 -8.76
N CYS A 217 17.92 8.00 -8.05
CA CYS A 217 17.44 7.10 -7.03
C CYS A 217 16.60 5.95 -7.60
N ILE A 218 16.06 6.13 -8.81
CA ILE A 218 15.35 5.12 -9.60
C ILE A 218 15.82 5.16 -11.05
N SER A 219 15.47 4.14 -11.83
CA SER A 219 15.72 4.07 -13.28
C SER A 219 14.46 4.43 -14.09
N PRO A 220 14.58 4.84 -15.36
CA PRO A 220 13.41 5.12 -16.20
C PRO A 220 12.42 3.95 -16.29
N HIS A 221 12.91 2.71 -16.30
CA HIS A 221 12.07 1.51 -16.36
C HIS A 221 11.25 1.24 -15.09
N ASP A 222 11.64 1.83 -13.97
CA ASP A 222 10.88 1.68 -12.72
C ASP A 222 9.53 2.40 -12.80
N LEU A 223 9.42 3.42 -13.65
CA LEU A 223 8.18 4.14 -13.90
C LEU A 223 7.17 3.32 -14.72
N ASP A 224 7.63 2.33 -15.47
CA ASP A 224 6.81 1.45 -16.30
C ASP A 224 6.11 0.36 -15.44
N LEU A 225 6.46 0.25 -14.15
CA LEU A 225 5.88 -0.76 -13.24
C LEU A 225 4.42 -0.49 -12.90
N VAL A 226 3.93 0.74 -13.10
CA VAL A 226 2.57 1.12 -12.75
C VAL A 226 1.73 1.47 -13.98
N THR A 227 0.44 1.17 -13.90
CA THR A 227 -0.56 1.60 -14.89
C THR A 227 -1.59 2.48 -14.22
N VAL A 228 -1.84 3.68 -14.76
CA VAL A 228 -2.85 4.61 -14.25
C VAL A 228 -4.12 4.49 -15.07
N VAL A 229 -5.25 4.39 -14.40
CA VAL A 229 -6.59 4.32 -15.01
C VAL A 229 -7.58 5.19 -14.25
N ASP A 230 -8.69 5.57 -14.88
CA ASP A 230 -9.67 6.48 -14.27
C ASP A 230 -11.04 5.83 -14.01
N THR A 231 -11.24 4.58 -14.43
CA THR A 231 -12.52 3.89 -14.27
C THR A 231 -12.35 2.49 -13.71
N ALA A 232 -13.39 1.98 -13.07
CA ALA A 232 -13.42 0.60 -12.57
C ALA A 232 -13.24 -0.42 -13.70
N ASP A 233 -13.91 -0.21 -14.85
CA ASP A 233 -13.81 -1.11 -16.00
C ASP A 233 -12.39 -1.17 -16.54
N ALA A 234 -11.72 -0.01 -16.70
CA ALA A 234 -10.33 0.03 -17.13
C ALA A 234 -9.36 -0.65 -16.13
N ALA A 235 -9.64 -0.56 -14.82
CA ALA A 235 -8.86 -1.26 -13.81
C ALA A 235 -9.01 -2.79 -13.93
N ILE A 236 -10.23 -3.27 -14.10
CA ILE A 236 -10.51 -4.69 -14.30
C ILE A 236 -9.83 -5.20 -15.57
N GLU A 237 -10.01 -4.49 -16.70
CA GLU A 237 -9.38 -4.84 -17.98
C GLU A 237 -7.85 -4.91 -17.88
N ALA A 238 -7.21 -3.95 -17.20
CA ALA A 238 -5.77 -3.91 -16.99
C ALA A 238 -5.27 -5.13 -16.20
N VAL A 239 -5.99 -5.54 -15.15
CA VAL A 239 -5.67 -6.77 -14.40
C VAL A 239 -5.80 -7.99 -15.31
N LEU A 240 -6.92 -8.17 -16.00
CA LEU A 240 -7.20 -9.33 -16.83
C LEU A 240 -6.20 -9.47 -17.99
N ALA A 241 -5.89 -8.35 -18.67
CA ALA A 241 -4.95 -8.33 -19.79
C ALA A 241 -3.54 -8.77 -19.38
N THR A 242 -3.12 -8.49 -18.16
CA THR A 242 -1.78 -8.81 -17.69
C THR A 242 -1.69 -10.22 -17.11
N VAL A 243 -2.70 -10.67 -16.37
CA VAL A 243 -2.73 -12.03 -15.82
C VAL A 243 -2.86 -13.07 -16.94
N ALA A 244 -3.64 -12.80 -17.98
CA ALA A 244 -3.77 -13.69 -19.14
C ALA A 244 -2.46 -13.88 -19.95
N ARG A 245 -1.45 -13.03 -19.76
CA ARG A 245 -0.15 -13.10 -20.44
C ARG A 245 0.92 -13.84 -19.63
N ARG A 246 0.62 -14.26 -18.40
CA ARG A 246 1.55 -15.08 -17.62
C ARG A 246 1.60 -16.49 -18.20
N PRO A 247 2.81 -17.03 -18.46
CA PRO A 247 3.00 -18.38 -19.01
C PRO A 247 2.55 -19.47 -18.04
#